data_90ed1577ab6f7df787c8b809e16d5e64
#
_entry.id   90ed1577ab6f7df787c8b809e16d5e64
#
_cell.length_a   1.000
_cell.length_b   1.000
_cell.length_c   1.000
_cell.angle_alpha   90.00
_cell.angle_beta   90.00
_cell.angle_gamma   90.00
#
_symmetry.space_group_name_H-M   'P 1'
#
loop_
_entity.id
_entity.type
_entity.pdbx_description
1 polymer ?
#
loop_
_entity_poly.entity_id
_entity_poly.type
_entity_poly.pdbx_seq_one_letter_code
_entity_poly.pdbx_strand_id
1 'polypeptide(L)'
;MKMNTFNIAAAIIFAATVSSCNHNFDQIPVHETPRVEYAPNMYVSEAYEPVTQVEDFKNFPEAYNVMPYNNGTNLRMPVPGTIKRGAIPYHIPKDSLDYANATLICPIQPTEDVLAEGQVLFDRFCSHCHGKGGQGDGPVNDKLQGVANLTSSTLKAVNPGHIFHVITYGKGRMLQHASQLEPLDRWKISLYVKDVLQKK
;
A
#
# COMPACT_ATOMS: atom_id res chain seq x y z
N MET A 1 58.32 22.92 -6.41
CA MET A 1 57.93 21.59 -6.94
C MET A 1 57.52 21.80 -8.39
N LYS A 2 58.31 21.40 -9.38
CA LYS A 2 57.96 21.60 -10.82
C LYS A 2 57.05 20.44 -11.22
N MET A 3 55.76 20.74 -11.49
CA MET A 3 54.84 19.75 -12.05
C MET A 3 55.32 19.38 -13.46
N ASN A 4 55.41 18.09 -13.73
CA ASN A 4 55.79 17.55 -15.00
C ASN A 4 54.68 17.79 -16.03
N THR A 5 54.99 18.21 -17.23
CA THR A 5 54.01 18.46 -18.31
C THR A 5 53.13 17.26 -18.60
N PHE A 6 53.61 16.04 -18.35
CA PHE A 6 52.84 14.79 -18.46
C PHE A 6 51.71 14.73 -17.42
N ASN A 7 51.95 15.15 -16.18
CA ASN A 7 50.93 15.14 -15.12
C ASN A 7 49.85 16.21 -15.37
N ILE A 8 50.19 17.32 -16.00
CA ILE A 8 49.22 18.36 -16.37
C ILE A 8 48.32 17.85 -17.50
N ALA A 9 48.87 17.20 -18.52
CA ALA A 9 48.09 16.61 -19.61
C ALA A 9 47.15 15.50 -19.12
N ALA A 10 47.61 14.63 -18.23
CA ALA A 10 46.79 13.58 -17.63
C ALA A 10 45.64 14.15 -16.78
N ALA A 11 45.87 15.23 -16.03
CA ALA A 11 44.83 15.90 -15.25
C ALA A 11 43.79 16.59 -16.14
N ILE A 12 44.19 17.17 -17.26
CA ILE A 12 43.25 17.78 -18.21
C ILE A 12 42.39 16.72 -18.89
N ILE A 13 42.97 15.59 -19.30
CA ILE A 13 42.23 14.49 -19.92
C ILE A 13 41.24 13.90 -18.90
N PHE A 14 41.63 13.71 -17.64
CA PHE A 14 40.74 13.22 -16.57
C PHE A 14 39.60 14.21 -16.29
N ALA A 15 39.89 15.52 -16.22
CA ALA A 15 38.87 16.55 -16.05
C ALA A 15 37.87 16.59 -17.23
N ALA A 16 38.34 16.41 -18.46
CA ALA A 16 37.49 16.38 -19.65
C ALA A 16 36.56 15.14 -19.67
N THR A 17 37.02 13.98 -19.20
CA THR A 17 36.21 12.77 -19.13
C THR A 17 35.12 12.83 -18.02
N VAL A 18 35.42 13.50 -16.91
CA VAL A 18 34.45 13.69 -15.81
C VAL A 18 33.38 14.73 -16.18
N SER A 19 33.73 15.75 -17.00
CA SER A 19 32.76 16.76 -17.45
C SER A 19 31.73 16.24 -18.44
N SER A 20 31.97 15.09 -19.08
CA SER A 20 31.11 14.55 -20.13
C SER A 20 29.81 13.93 -19.58
N CYS A 21 29.69 13.71 -18.27
CA CYS A 21 28.54 13.06 -17.68
C CYS A 21 27.50 14.01 -17.04
N ASN A 22 27.69 15.32 -17.17
CA ASN A 22 26.73 16.30 -16.63
C ASN A 22 25.66 16.71 -17.67
N HIS A 23 25.00 15.76 -18.29
CA HIS A 23 23.73 16.03 -18.92
C HIS A 23 22.64 15.94 -17.86
N ASN A 24 22.16 17.09 -17.42
CA ASN A 24 20.87 17.19 -16.73
C ASN A 24 19.78 16.82 -17.73
N PHE A 25 19.50 15.52 -17.84
CA PHE A 25 18.42 15.00 -18.68
C PHE A 25 17.04 15.52 -18.25
N ASP A 26 16.93 16.00 -17.02
CA ASP A 26 15.68 16.44 -16.40
C ASP A 26 15.19 17.81 -16.83
N GLN A 27 16.00 18.58 -17.58
CA GLN A 27 15.66 19.97 -17.96
C GLN A 27 15.46 20.21 -19.46
N ILE A 28 15.55 19.16 -20.27
CA ILE A 28 15.37 19.34 -21.72
C ILE A 28 13.91 19.09 -22.06
N PRO A 29 13.17 20.09 -22.56
CA PRO A 29 11.81 19.88 -23.04
C PRO A 29 11.80 18.73 -24.03
N VAL A 30 10.97 17.76 -23.78
CA VAL A 30 10.89 16.48 -24.51
C VAL A 30 10.69 16.65 -26.02
N HIS A 31 10.38 17.89 -26.47
CA HIS A 31 10.07 18.23 -27.85
C HIS A 31 11.22 18.88 -28.65
N GLU A 32 12.31 19.33 -27.99
CA GLU A 32 13.31 20.19 -28.64
C GLU A 32 14.65 19.52 -28.95
N THR A 33 14.87 18.29 -28.44
CA THR A 33 16.14 17.59 -28.69
C THR A 33 15.91 16.26 -29.39
N PRO A 34 16.83 15.90 -30.36
CA PRO A 34 16.77 14.56 -30.94
C PRO A 34 16.99 13.51 -29.86
N ARG A 35 16.09 12.59 -29.74
CA ARG A 35 16.17 11.49 -28.77
C ARG A 35 17.22 10.48 -29.17
N VAL A 36 17.81 9.82 -28.19
CA VAL A 36 18.81 8.76 -28.40
C VAL A 36 18.16 7.50 -29.00
N GLU A 37 16.85 7.35 -28.86
CA GLU A 37 16.08 6.21 -29.37
C GLU A 37 15.27 6.60 -30.61
N TYR A 38 15.29 5.72 -31.62
CA TYR A 38 14.64 5.93 -32.91
C TYR A 38 13.13 6.09 -32.79
N ALA A 39 12.48 5.33 -31.93
CA ALA A 39 11.05 5.38 -31.70
C ALA A 39 10.73 5.18 -30.20
N PRO A 40 10.77 6.22 -29.39
CA PRO A 40 10.55 6.12 -27.95
C PRO A 40 9.09 5.81 -27.56
N ASN A 41 8.23 5.59 -28.53
CA ASN A 41 6.85 5.10 -28.45
C ASN A 41 6.19 5.24 -27.06
N MET A 42 5.74 6.47 -26.72
CA MET A 42 4.91 6.70 -25.53
C MET A 42 5.54 6.28 -24.18
N TYR A 43 6.86 6.36 -24.02
CA TYR A 43 7.49 6.22 -22.70
C TYR A 43 6.90 7.19 -21.67
N VAL A 44 6.55 8.39 -22.13
CA VAL A 44 5.80 9.36 -21.36
C VAL A 44 4.45 9.51 -22.04
N SER A 45 3.41 9.04 -21.43
CA SER A 45 2.04 9.21 -21.92
C SER A 45 1.63 10.67 -21.76
N GLU A 46 1.02 11.27 -22.81
CA GLU A 46 0.36 12.58 -22.71
C GLU A 46 -0.96 12.49 -21.93
N ALA A 47 -1.50 11.28 -21.79
CA ALA A 47 -2.71 11.03 -21.01
C ALA A 47 -2.40 10.96 -19.52
N TYR A 48 -3.34 11.41 -18.70
CA TYR A 48 -3.24 11.26 -17.25
C TYR A 48 -3.41 9.80 -16.84
N GLU A 49 -2.35 9.19 -16.38
CA GLU A 49 -2.39 7.84 -15.81
C GLU A 49 -2.70 7.91 -14.32
N PRO A 50 -3.72 7.20 -13.84
CA PRO A 50 -4.23 7.37 -12.47
C PRO A 50 -3.22 7.12 -11.35
N VAL A 51 -2.21 6.29 -11.59
CA VAL A 51 -1.20 5.91 -10.57
C VAL A 51 0.16 6.56 -10.80
N THR A 52 0.30 7.43 -11.79
CA THR A 52 1.53 8.18 -12.03
C THR A 52 1.72 9.22 -10.94
N GLN A 53 2.92 9.25 -10.35
CA GLN A 53 3.31 10.30 -9.42
C GLN A 53 3.86 11.50 -10.18
N VAL A 54 3.47 12.68 -9.76
CA VAL A 54 4.02 13.94 -10.28
C VAL A 54 4.99 14.48 -9.24
N GLU A 55 6.28 14.32 -9.50
CA GLU A 55 7.33 14.72 -8.55
C GLU A 55 7.55 16.23 -8.51
N ASP A 56 7.29 16.95 -9.59
CA ASP A 56 7.56 18.38 -9.68
C ASP A 56 6.41 19.19 -10.29
N PHE A 57 5.51 19.66 -9.41
CA PHE A 57 4.37 20.50 -9.81
C PHE A 57 4.73 21.89 -10.30
N LYS A 58 5.94 22.37 -10.02
CA LYS A 58 6.35 23.75 -10.34
C LYS A 58 6.79 23.91 -11.80
N ASN A 59 7.22 22.81 -12.42
CA ASN A 59 7.76 22.80 -13.78
C ASN A 59 6.79 22.20 -14.81
N PHE A 60 5.58 21.84 -14.41
CA PHE A 60 4.56 21.40 -15.37
C PHE A 60 4.08 22.58 -16.19
N PRO A 61 3.99 22.45 -17.53
CA PRO A 61 3.39 23.48 -18.38
C PRO A 61 1.99 23.84 -17.91
N GLU A 62 1.62 25.13 -18.01
CA GLU A 62 0.29 25.62 -17.59
C GLU A 62 -0.89 24.86 -18.20
N ALA A 63 -0.70 24.23 -19.36
CA ALA A 63 -1.71 23.35 -19.99
C ALA A 63 -2.07 22.12 -19.13
N TYR A 64 -1.20 21.71 -18.22
CA TYR A 64 -1.43 20.62 -17.28
C TYR A 64 -1.85 21.11 -15.87
N ASN A 65 -1.97 22.43 -15.70
CA ASN A 65 -2.38 23.09 -14.45
C ASN A 65 -3.86 22.83 -14.07
N VAL A 66 -4.40 21.72 -14.54
CA VAL A 66 -5.75 21.33 -14.22
C VAL A 66 -5.73 20.51 -12.95
N MET A 67 -5.59 21.16 -11.83
CA MET A 67 -5.94 20.72 -10.48
C MET A 67 -4.78 20.51 -9.51
N PRO A 68 -4.95 21.00 -8.30
CA PRO A 68 -4.12 20.61 -7.16
C PRO A 68 -4.42 19.14 -6.87
N TYR A 69 -3.52 18.26 -7.29
CA TYR A 69 -3.59 16.86 -6.92
C TYR A 69 -3.12 16.71 -5.48
N ASN A 70 -3.93 16.11 -4.64
CA ASN A 70 -3.49 15.74 -3.32
C ASN A 70 -2.43 14.64 -3.41
N ASN A 71 -1.36 14.81 -2.66
CA ASN A 71 -0.29 13.83 -2.47
C ASN A 71 0.56 13.47 -3.71
N GLY A 72 0.69 14.35 -4.68
CA GLY A 72 1.59 14.13 -5.82
C GLY A 72 1.15 13.04 -6.80
N THR A 73 -0.13 12.70 -6.83
CA THR A 73 -0.68 11.73 -7.79
C THR A 73 -1.59 12.41 -8.81
N ASN A 74 -1.70 11.83 -10.02
CA ASN A 74 -2.61 12.30 -11.07
C ASN A 74 -4.09 11.96 -10.79
N LEU A 75 -4.38 11.30 -9.68
CA LEU A 75 -5.75 10.98 -9.28
C LEU A 75 -6.45 12.22 -8.73
N ARG A 76 -7.59 12.55 -9.32
CA ARG A 76 -8.47 13.56 -8.74
C ARG A 76 -9.14 13.01 -7.49
N MET A 77 -9.09 13.77 -6.42
CA MET A 77 -9.88 13.46 -5.24
C MET A 77 -11.37 13.63 -5.55
N PRO A 78 -12.22 12.74 -5.07
CA PRO A 78 -13.66 12.92 -5.13
C PRO A 78 -14.08 14.23 -4.46
N VAL A 79 -15.19 14.79 -4.91
CA VAL A 79 -15.78 15.98 -4.23
C VAL A 79 -15.99 15.66 -2.76
N PRO A 80 -15.64 16.57 -1.83
CA PRO A 80 -15.87 16.37 -0.40
C PRO A 80 -17.32 15.97 -0.12
N GLY A 81 -17.51 14.93 0.71
CA GLY A 81 -18.82 14.37 1.00
C GLY A 81 -19.30 13.28 0.03
N THR A 82 -18.53 12.96 -1.02
CA THR A 82 -18.84 11.85 -1.92
C THR A 82 -18.66 10.51 -1.19
N ILE A 83 -19.67 9.66 -1.24
CA ILE A 83 -19.63 8.30 -0.71
C ILE A 83 -19.60 7.33 -1.90
N LYS A 84 -18.64 6.39 -1.90
CA LYS A 84 -18.55 5.32 -2.90
C LYS A 84 -19.86 4.55 -2.96
N ARG A 85 -20.41 4.32 -4.14
CA ARG A 85 -21.60 3.48 -4.31
C ARG A 85 -21.32 2.07 -3.78
N GLY A 86 -22.23 1.54 -2.96
CA GLY A 86 -22.06 0.24 -2.29
C GLY A 86 -21.13 0.26 -1.07
N ALA A 87 -20.58 1.41 -0.69
CA ALA A 87 -19.82 1.53 0.54
C ALA A 87 -20.74 1.35 1.75
N ILE A 88 -20.36 0.45 2.64
CA ILE A 88 -21.00 0.31 3.95
C ILE A 88 -20.21 1.22 4.91
N PRO A 89 -20.79 2.33 5.39
CA PRO A 89 -20.08 3.24 6.29
C PRO A 89 -19.79 2.52 7.62
N TYR A 90 -18.55 2.65 8.09
CA TYR A 90 -18.14 2.13 9.37
C TYR A 90 -17.97 3.28 10.36
N HIS A 91 -18.88 3.36 11.33
CA HIS A 91 -19.03 4.52 12.19
C HIS A 91 -18.36 4.39 13.57
N ILE A 92 -17.81 3.20 13.91
CA ILE A 92 -17.14 2.99 15.20
C ILE A 92 -15.70 3.56 15.12
N PRO A 93 -15.33 4.48 16.01
CA PRO A 93 -14.00 5.05 16.03
C PRO A 93 -12.91 4.01 16.34
N LYS A 94 -11.69 4.25 15.86
CA LYS A 94 -10.54 3.35 16.03
C LYS A 94 -10.31 2.92 17.49
N ASP A 95 -10.44 3.85 18.42
CA ASP A 95 -10.14 3.62 19.84
C ASP A 95 -11.30 2.96 20.61
N SER A 96 -12.39 2.61 19.92
CA SER A 96 -13.60 2.04 20.52
C SER A 96 -13.71 0.53 20.30
N LEU A 97 -12.60 -0.21 20.47
CA LEU A 97 -12.53 -1.65 20.24
C LEU A 97 -13.49 -2.47 21.12
N ASP A 98 -13.61 -2.11 22.39
CA ASP A 98 -14.51 -2.79 23.32
C ASP A 98 -15.98 -2.57 22.93
N TYR A 99 -16.31 -1.37 22.47
CA TYR A 99 -17.64 -1.09 21.93
C TYR A 99 -17.93 -1.91 20.66
N ALA A 100 -16.94 -2.01 19.74
CA ALA A 100 -17.06 -2.86 18.55
C ALA A 100 -17.25 -4.35 18.94
N ASN A 101 -16.52 -4.83 19.93
CA ASN A 101 -16.67 -6.19 20.45
C ASN A 101 -18.07 -6.47 21.03
N ALA A 102 -18.65 -5.50 21.71
CA ALA A 102 -19.95 -5.66 22.35
C ALA A 102 -21.14 -5.48 21.40
N THR A 103 -21.03 -4.58 20.41
CA THR A 103 -22.19 -4.12 19.63
C THR A 103 -22.18 -4.51 18.17
N LEU A 104 -21.01 -4.80 17.61
CA LEU A 104 -20.90 -5.03 16.17
C LEU A 104 -21.30 -6.47 15.81
N ILE A 105 -22.43 -6.57 15.14
CA ILE A 105 -23.01 -7.85 14.71
C ILE A 105 -22.57 -8.12 13.26
N CYS A 106 -22.15 -9.36 13.00
CA CYS A 106 -21.81 -9.80 11.65
C CYS A 106 -23.07 -9.84 10.76
N PRO A 107 -23.09 -9.17 9.61
CA PRO A 107 -24.27 -9.12 8.74
C PRO A 107 -24.45 -10.35 7.86
N ILE A 108 -23.49 -11.28 7.84
CA ILE A 108 -23.52 -12.49 7.02
C ILE A 108 -23.51 -13.74 7.89
N GLN A 109 -24.12 -14.81 7.39
CA GLN A 109 -24.15 -16.09 8.11
C GLN A 109 -22.90 -16.92 7.77
N PRO A 110 -22.37 -17.71 8.72
CA PRO A 110 -21.20 -18.55 8.51
C PRO A 110 -21.55 -19.84 7.74
N THR A 111 -21.88 -19.72 6.46
CA THR A 111 -22.09 -20.87 5.58
C THR A 111 -20.75 -21.49 5.19
N GLU A 112 -20.75 -22.73 4.71
CA GLU A 112 -19.56 -23.44 4.26
C GLU A 112 -18.80 -22.64 3.19
N ASP A 113 -19.51 -22.08 2.21
CA ASP A 113 -18.94 -21.25 1.15
C ASP A 113 -18.29 -19.98 1.73
N VAL A 114 -18.97 -19.28 2.64
CA VAL A 114 -18.45 -18.08 3.30
C VAL A 114 -17.18 -18.36 4.09
N LEU A 115 -17.12 -19.51 4.78
CA LEU A 115 -15.95 -19.93 5.54
C LEU A 115 -14.79 -20.34 4.61
N ALA A 116 -15.09 -21.01 3.49
CA ALA A 116 -14.10 -21.36 2.49
C ALA A 116 -13.48 -20.10 1.83
N GLU A 117 -14.31 -19.13 1.43
CA GLU A 117 -13.84 -17.84 0.93
C GLU A 117 -13.03 -17.08 1.99
N GLY A 118 -13.48 -17.10 3.25
CA GLY A 118 -12.77 -16.54 4.38
C GLY A 118 -11.39 -17.16 4.59
N GLN A 119 -11.25 -18.47 4.38
CA GLN A 119 -9.97 -19.17 4.40
C GLN A 119 -9.04 -18.69 3.31
N VAL A 120 -9.51 -18.60 2.06
CA VAL A 120 -8.72 -18.13 0.94
C VAL A 120 -8.20 -16.70 1.19
N LEU A 121 -9.07 -15.84 1.71
CA LEU A 121 -8.69 -14.46 2.05
C LEU A 121 -7.69 -14.43 3.23
N PHE A 122 -7.90 -15.24 4.25
CA PHE A 122 -6.98 -15.37 5.39
C PHE A 122 -5.60 -15.85 4.92
N ASP A 123 -5.56 -16.87 4.08
CA ASP A 123 -4.31 -17.41 3.55
C ASP A 123 -3.55 -16.38 2.71
N ARG A 124 -4.26 -15.51 2.00
CA ARG A 124 -3.66 -14.46 1.16
C ARG A 124 -3.15 -13.26 1.95
N PHE A 125 -3.89 -12.78 2.96
CA PHE A 125 -3.62 -11.51 3.61
C PHE A 125 -3.10 -11.64 5.05
N CYS A 126 -3.33 -12.75 5.73
CA CYS A 126 -3.09 -12.89 7.16
C CYS A 126 -2.05 -13.95 7.51
N SER A 127 -2.01 -15.06 6.75
CA SER A 127 -1.21 -16.24 7.10
C SER A 127 0.30 -15.98 7.12
N HIS A 128 0.80 -15.03 6.36
CA HIS A 128 2.22 -14.70 6.33
C HIS A 128 2.75 -14.16 7.67
N CYS A 129 1.88 -13.55 8.48
CA CYS A 129 2.21 -13.15 9.85
C CYS A 129 1.63 -14.15 10.86
N HIS A 130 0.34 -14.48 10.76
CA HIS A 130 -0.36 -15.28 11.75
C HIS A 130 -0.17 -16.79 11.59
N GLY A 131 0.42 -17.26 10.48
CA GLY A 131 0.50 -18.67 10.13
C GLY A 131 -0.84 -19.24 9.66
N LYS A 132 -0.81 -20.35 8.93
CA LYS A 132 -2.03 -21.01 8.44
C LYS A 132 -2.96 -21.52 9.56
N GLY A 133 -2.36 -21.85 10.70
CA GLY A 133 -3.09 -22.25 11.92
C GLY A 133 -3.51 -21.07 12.79
N GLY A 134 -3.12 -19.84 12.47
CA GLY A 134 -3.40 -18.66 13.28
C GLY A 134 -2.61 -18.60 14.59
N GLN A 135 -1.51 -19.34 14.72
CA GLN A 135 -0.70 -19.44 15.95
C GLN A 135 0.33 -18.31 16.11
N GLY A 136 0.46 -17.43 15.12
CA GLY A 136 1.46 -16.36 15.11
C GLY A 136 2.83 -16.83 14.63
N ASP A 137 2.87 -17.97 13.97
CA ASP A 137 4.06 -18.69 13.48
C ASP A 137 4.28 -18.53 11.98
N GLY A 138 3.73 -17.48 11.38
CA GLY A 138 3.92 -17.18 9.96
C GLY A 138 5.37 -16.86 9.61
N PRO A 139 5.78 -17.00 8.32
CA PRO A 139 7.16 -16.83 7.89
C PRO A 139 7.76 -15.44 8.19
N VAL A 140 6.93 -14.44 8.41
CA VAL A 140 7.41 -13.09 8.79
C VAL A 140 7.76 -13.00 10.27
N ASN A 141 7.36 -13.96 11.11
CA ASN A 141 7.57 -13.90 12.56
C ASN A 141 9.04 -13.85 12.96
N ASP A 142 9.95 -14.39 12.16
CA ASP A 142 11.41 -14.31 12.40
C ASP A 142 11.89 -12.85 12.41
N LYS A 143 11.25 -11.97 11.65
CA LYS A 143 11.58 -10.55 11.54
C LYS A 143 10.65 -9.66 12.35
N LEU A 144 9.40 -10.07 12.54
CA LEU A 144 8.36 -9.35 13.26
C LEU A 144 7.85 -10.19 14.44
N GLN A 145 8.63 -10.29 15.49
CA GLN A 145 8.26 -11.05 16.68
C GLN A 145 7.04 -10.47 17.40
N GLY A 146 6.29 -11.34 18.08
CA GLY A 146 5.11 -10.97 18.89
C GLY A 146 3.85 -10.80 18.08
N VAL A 147 3.73 -11.53 16.98
CA VAL A 147 2.45 -11.70 16.27
C VAL A 147 1.48 -12.43 17.18
N ALA A 148 0.25 -11.93 17.27
CA ALA A 148 -0.76 -12.50 18.14
C ALA A 148 -1.16 -13.92 17.69
N ASN A 149 -1.19 -14.83 18.66
CA ASN A 149 -1.77 -16.15 18.45
C ASN A 149 -3.30 -16.04 18.51
N LEU A 150 -3.96 -16.16 17.35
CA LEU A 150 -5.41 -16.03 17.20
C LEU A 150 -6.20 -17.15 17.89
N THR A 151 -5.56 -18.27 18.18
CA THR A 151 -6.17 -19.42 18.86
C THR A 151 -5.99 -19.40 20.38
N SER A 152 -5.38 -18.35 20.92
CA SER A 152 -5.20 -18.19 22.36
C SER A 152 -6.52 -18.06 23.11
N SER A 153 -6.56 -18.48 24.39
CA SER A 153 -7.77 -18.40 25.22
C SER A 153 -8.35 -16.99 25.31
N THR A 154 -7.51 -15.98 25.37
CA THR A 154 -7.90 -14.56 25.40
C THR A 154 -8.61 -14.14 24.11
N LEU A 155 -8.10 -14.55 22.94
CA LEU A 155 -8.70 -14.20 21.66
C LEU A 155 -9.88 -15.10 21.29
N LYS A 156 -9.97 -16.31 21.85
CA LYS A 156 -11.18 -17.14 21.73
C LYS A 156 -12.41 -16.52 22.38
N ALA A 157 -12.21 -15.63 23.35
CA ALA A 157 -13.32 -14.97 24.06
C ALA A 157 -13.92 -13.77 23.29
N VAL A 158 -13.24 -13.25 22.27
CA VAL A 158 -13.74 -12.06 21.54
C VAL A 158 -14.75 -12.42 20.46
N ASN A 159 -15.64 -11.48 20.15
CA ASN A 159 -16.63 -11.61 19.10
C ASN A 159 -16.06 -11.34 17.70
N PRO A 160 -16.69 -11.79 16.61
CA PRO A 160 -16.29 -11.47 15.25
C PRO A 160 -16.17 -9.97 14.98
N GLY A 161 -16.96 -9.13 15.65
CA GLY A 161 -16.91 -7.68 15.58
C GLY A 161 -15.57 -7.09 16.06
N HIS A 162 -14.97 -7.68 17.10
CA HIS A 162 -13.62 -7.31 17.52
C HIS A 162 -12.59 -7.59 16.43
N ILE A 163 -12.66 -8.78 15.83
CA ILE A 163 -11.74 -9.19 14.76
C ILE A 163 -11.90 -8.27 13.56
N PHE A 164 -13.12 -7.99 13.14
CA PHE A 164 -13.43 -7.06 12.05
C PHE A 164 -12.86 -5.66 12.31
N HIS A 165 -13.02 -5.14 13.53
CA HIS A 165 -12.50 -3.83 13.92
C HIS A 165 -10.97 -3.79 13.84
N VAL A 166 -10.31 -4.83 14.34
CA VAL A 166 -8.84 -4.94 14.28
C VAL A 166 -8.35 -5.03 12.83
N ILE A 167 -9.01 -5.80 11.96
CA ILE A 167 -8.67 -5.85 10.53
C ILE A 167 -8.85 -4.46 9.89
N THR A 168 -9.88 -3.73 10.30
CA THR A 168 -10.21 -2.41 9.74
C THR A 168 -9.16 -1.35 10.07
N TYR A 169 -8.80 -1.22 11.34
CA TYR A 169 -7.95 -0.11 11.83
C TYR A 169 -6.53 -0.53 12.21
N GLY A 170 -6.28 -1.83 12.31
CA GLY A 170 -5.04 -2.34 12.90
C GLY A 170 -5.06 -2.29 14.43
N LYS A 171 -4.09 -2.95 15.05
CA LYS A 171 -3.86 -2.92 16.51
C LYS A 171 -2.37 -3.12 16.81
N GLY A 172 -1.78 -2.22 17.58
CA GLY A 172 -0.35 -2.26 17.89
C GLY A 172 0.50 -2.21 16.62
N ARG A 173 1.25 -3.27 16.33
CA ARG A 173 2.09 -3.37 15.12
C ARG A 173 1.35 -3.89 13.88
N MET A 174 0.16 -4.44 14.05
CA MET A 174 -0.67 -4.82 12.93
C MET A 174 -1.26 -3.57 12.27
N LEU A 175 -0.94 -3.34 11.01
CA LEU A 175 -1.47 -2.22 10.23
C LEU A 175 -2.90 -2.49 9.77
N GLN A 176 -3.58 -1.42 9.34
CA GLN A 176 -4.93 -1.49 8.81
C GLN A 176 -4.98 -2.21 7.45
N HIS A 177 -6.03 -2.99 7.21
CA HIS A 177 -6.27 -3.70 5.95
C HIS A 177 -7.53 -3.19 5.22
N ALA A 178 -8.14 -2.13 5.72
CA ALA A 178 -9.37 -1.58 5.14
C ALA A 178 -9.24 -1.10 3.68
N SER A 179 -8.03 -0.70 3.27
CA SER A 179 -7.74 -0.30 1.89
C SER A 179 -7.64 -1.48 0.91
N GLN A 180 -7.36 -2.68 1.42
CA GLN A 180 -7.09 -3.88 0.62
C GLN A 180 -8.25 -4.86 0.60
N LEU A 181 -9.12 -4.80 1.62
CA LEU A 181 -10.22 -5.72 1.86
C LEU A 181 -11.54 -4.96 1.93
N GLU A 182 -12.49 -5.36 1.11
CA GLU A 182 -13.86 -4.84 1.20
C GLU A 182 -14.51 -5.26 2.53
N PRO A 183 -15.52 -4.52 3.03
CA PRO A 183 -16.15 -4.83 4.30
C PRO A 183 -16.67 -6.27 4.44
N LEU A 184 -17.25 -6.82 3.37
CA LEU A 184 -17.74 -8.21 3.39
C LEU A 184 -16.59 -9.21 3.50
N ASP A 185 -15.46 -8.97 2.85
CA ASP A 185 -14.28 -9.84 2.92
C ASP A 185 -13.67 -9.84 4.33
N ARG A 186 -13.66 -8.68 4.99
CA ARG A 186 -13.24 -8.59 6.41
C ARG A 186 -14.15 -9.40 7.32
N TRP A 187 -15.47 -9.43 7.05
CA TRP A 187 -16.40 -10.27 7.78
C TRP A 187 -16.17 -11.76 7.52
N LYS A 188 -15.94 -12.19 6.26
CA LYS A 188 -15.62 -13.59 5.94
C LYS A 188 -14.36 -14.05 6.67
N ILE A 189 -13.31 -13.23 6.70
CA ILE A 189 -12.09 -13.52 7.48
C ILE A 189 -12.42 -13.62 8.97
N SER A 190 -13.20 -12.69 9.51
CA SER A 190 -13.56 -12.70 10.93
C SER A 190 -14.34 -13.96 11.34
N LEU A 191 -15.26 -14.42 10.49
CA LEU A 191 -16.00 -15.67 10.69
C LEU A 191 -15.06 -16.88 10.56
N TYR A 192 -14.17 -16.92 9.58
CA TYR A 192 -13.21 -18.01 9.44
C TYR A 192 -12.30 -18.13 10.67
N VAL A 193 -11.78 -17.03 11.17
CA VAL A 193 -10.97 -17.03 12.39
C VAL A 193 -11.79 -17.54 13.57
N LYS A 194 -13.03 -17.05 13.74
CA LYS A 194 -13.89 -17.39 14.88
C LYS A 194 -14.37 -18.82 14.83
N ASP A 195 -14.89 -19.25 13.68
CA ASP A 195 -15.63 -20.51 13.57
C ASP A 195 -14.77 -21.70 13.12
N VAL A 196 -13.62 -21.45 12.48
CA VAL A 196 -12.72 -22.51 12.04
C VAL A 196 -11.44 -22.56 12.86
N LEU A 197 -10.68 -21.46 12.95
CA LEU A 197 -9.40 -21.49 13.64
C LEU A 197 -9.55 -21.59 15.16
N GLN A 198 -10.49 -20.87 15.74
CA GLN A 198 -10.68 -20.84 17.20
C GLN A 198 -11.46 -22.04 17.77
N LYS A 199 -12.14 -22.80 16.92
CA LYS A 199 -12.85 -24.04 17.33
C LYS A 199 -11.98 -25.30 17.26
N LYS A 200 -10.83 -25.20 16.59
CA LYS A 200 -9.80 -26.26 16.66
C LYS A 200 -9.09 -26.21 18.00
#